data_5e9cb8302e5d270d849fbb3dc232d2c8
#
_entry.id   5e9cb8302e5d270d849fbb3dc232d2c8
#
_cell.length_a   1.000
_cell.length_b   1.000
_cell.length_c   1.000
_cell.angle_alpha   90.00
_cell.angle_beta   90.00
_cell.angle_gamma   90.00
#
_symmetry.space_group_name_H-M   'P 1'
#
loop_
_entity.id
_entity.type
_entity.pdbx_description
1 polymer ?
#
loop_
_entity_poly.entity_id
_entity_poly.type
_entity_poly.pdbx_seq_one_letter_code
_entity_poly.pdbx_strand_id
1 'polypeptide(L)'
;LHNAQCDDILEKLPQGADTVIGTKGVYLSGGEQQRIAIARVMLKNAPVVILDEATAFADPDNESGVQAAFSKLSQGKTVIMIAHRLSTVAGVDQIYVIEDGQITESGKSRELLEKGGVFSHMWQDYQTSVQWKVAKEVQ
;
A
#
# COMPACT_ATOMS: atom_id res chain seq x y z
N LEU A 1 9.06 2.37 16.18
CA LEU A 1 9.26 3.27 15.03
C LEU A 1 10.24 2.68 14.02
N HIS A 2 11.36 2.11 14.45
CA HIS A 2 12.36 1.45 13.58
C HIS A 2 11.74 0.40 12.63
N ASN A 3 10.90 -0.50 13.12
CA ASN A 3 10.21 -1.50 12.30
C ASN A 3 9.27 -0.91 11.23
N ALA A 4 8.83 0.32 11.40
CA ALA A 4 8.01 1.04 10.44
C ALA A 4 8.82 1.99 9.53
N GLN A 5 10.16 1.85 9.52
CA GLN A 5 11.05 2.67 8.71
C GLN A 5 10.85 4.18 8.94
N CYS A 6 10.80 4.60 10.22
CA CYS A 6 10.53 5.99 10.60
C CYS A 6 11.76 6.71 11.18
N ASP A 7 12.95 6.12 11.14
CA ASP A 7 14.15 6.69 11.77
C ASP A 7 14.55 8.02 11.09
N ASP A 8 14.53 8.04 9.76
CA ASP A 8 14.78 9.25 8.95
C ASP A 8 13.77 10.37 9.20
N ILE A 9 12.53 10.02 9.54
CA ILE A 9 11.48 10.98 9.90
C ILE A 9 11.81 11.60 11.24
N LEU A 10 12.14 10.76 12.23
CA LEU A 10 12.44 11.24 13.59
C LEU A 10 13.67 12.16 13.63
N GLU A 11 14.69 11.85 12.83
CA GLU A 11 15.91 12.68 12.74
C GLU A 11 15.63 14.09 12.19
N LYS A 12 14.63 14.25 11.34
CA LYS A 12 14.21 15.55 10.78
C LYS A 12 13.32 16.36 11.72
N LEU A 13 12.73 15.71 12.73
CA LEU A 13 11.76 16.34 13.60
C LEU A 13 12.44 17.02 14.80
N PRO A 14 12.13 18.30 15.09
CA PRO A 14 12.86 19.09 16.11
C PRO A 14 12.73 18.54 17.54
N GLN A 15 11.69 17.78 17.83
CA GLN A 15 11.44 17.14 19.13
C GLN A 15 11.26 15.61 18.98
N GLY A 16 11.78 15.02 17.88
CA GLY A 16 11.62 13.60 17.61
C GLY A 16 10.16 13.16 17.66
N ALA A 17 9.87 12.11 18.43
CA ALA A 17 8.51 11.56 18.55
C ALA A 17 7.48 12.49 19.23
N ASP A 18 7.93 13.49 19.96
CA ASP A 18 7.06 14.46 20.65
C ASP A 18 6.72 15.68 19.78
N THR A 19 7.22 15.72 18.56
CA THR A 19 6.94 16.82 17.62
C THR A 19 5.47 16.83 17.21
N VAL A 20 4.84 18.02 17.30
CA VAL A 20 3.48 18.23 16.78
C VAL A 20 3.53 18.27 15.26
N ILE A 21 2.77 17.38 14.60
CA ILE A 21 2.65 17.27 13.15
C ILE A 21 1.28 17.73 12.67
N GLY A 22 1.18 18.17 11.42
CA GLY A 22 -0.06 18.60 10.79
C GLY A 22 -0.21 20.12 10.69
N THR A 23 -1.44 20.61 10.58
CA THR A 23 -1.75 22.03 10.28
C THR A 23 -1.20 23.06 11.26
N LYS A 24 -0.91 22.64 12.49
CA LYS A 24 -0.31 23.50 13.55
C LYS A 24 1.13 23.12 13.89
N GLY A 25 1.77 22.28 13.08
CA GLY A 25 3.11 21.76 13.34
C GLY A 25 3.90 21.49 12.07
N VAL A 26 4.82 20.52 12.16
CA VAL A 26 5.66 20.13 11.02
C VAL A 26 4.85 19.37 9.97
N TYR A 27 5.04 19.72 8.70
CA TYR A 27 4.42 19.03 7.58
C TYR A 27 5.24 17.80 7.20
N LEU A 28 4.57 16.65 7.10
CA LEU A 28 5.15 15.40 6.61
C LEU A 28 4.67 15.12 5.18
N SER A 29 5.52 14.51 4.36
CA SER A 29 5.13 14.00 3.05
C SER A 29 4.09 12.86 3.17
N GLY A 30 3.38 12.55 2.10
CA GLY A 30 2.39 11.47 2.10
C GLY A 30 2.98 10.12 2.53
N GLY A 31 4.17 9.77 2.03
CA GLY A 31 4.88 8.54 2.41
C GLY A 31 5.34 8.53 3.87
N GLU A 32 5.78 9.67 4.41
CA GLU A 32 6.14 9.81 5.83
C GLU A 32 4.92 9.66 6.74
N GLN A 33 3.79 10.30 6.39
CA GLN A 33 2.52 10.15 7.12
C GLN A 33 2.06 8.68 7.12
N GLN A 34 2.21 7.99 6.01
CA GLN A 34 1.83 6.59 5.86
C GLN A 34 2.68 5.68 6.73
N ARG A 35 4.00 5.86 6.77
CA ARG A 35 4.91 5.11 7.66
C ARG A 35 4.59 5.34 9.14
N ILE A 36 4.24 6.56 9.53
CA ILE A 36 3.77 6.85 10.90
C ILE A 36 2.43 6.15 11.20
N ALA A 37 1.50 6.12 10.25
CA ALA A 37 0.24 5.38 10.41
C ALA A 37 0.50 3.89 10.58
N ILE A 38 1.39 3.28 9.79
CA ILE A 38 1.81 1.89 9.93
C ILE A 38 2.44 1.65 11.32
N ALA A 39 3.28 2.56 11.81
CA ALA A 39 3.87 2.46 13.15
C ALA A 39 2.79 2.40 14.26
N ARG A 40 1.75 3.21 14.14
CA ARG A 40 0.61 3.19 15.09
C ARG A 40 -0.13 1.85 15.07
N VAL A 41 -0.35 1.28 13.88
CA VAL A 41 -0.99 -0.04 13.73
C VAL A 41 -0.11 -1.14 14.31
N MET A 42 1.21 -1.07 14.12
CA MET A 42 2.17 -2.01 14.72
C MET A 42 2.11 -1.98 16.25
N LEU A 43 2.04 -0.79 16.85
CA LEU A 43 1.91 -0.63 18.31
C LEU A 43 0.62 -1.24 18.85
N LYS A 44 -0.49 -1.11 18.12
CA LYS A 44 -1.78 -1.71 18.49
C LYS A 44 -1.74 -3.25 18.46
N ASN A 45 -0.86 -3.81 17.65
CA ASN A 45 -0.61 -5.24 17.51
C ASN A 45 -1.86 -6.12 17.31
N ALA A 46 -2.85 -5.60 16.57
CA ALA A 46 -4.07 -6.35 16.26
C ALA A 46 -3.74 -7.56 15.34
N PRO A 47 -4.42 -8.71 15.52
CA PRO A 47 -4.21 -9.90 14.67
C PRO A 47 -4.78 -9.72 13.25
N VAL A 48 -5.76 -8.83 13.09
CA VAL A 48 -6.36 -8.48 11.79
C VAL A 48 -6.14 -7.00 11.53
N VAL A 49 -5.65 -6.68 10.35
CA VAL A 49 -5.38 -5.30 9.89
C VAL A 49 -6.15 -5.06 8.60
N ILE A 50 -6.90 -3.96 8.56
CA ILE A 50 -7.60 -3.50 7.35
C ILE A 50 -6.89 -2.27 6.84
N LEU A 51 -6.57 -2.27 5.56
CA LEU A 51 -5.82 -1.24 4.87
C LEU A 51 -6.63 -0.72 3.69
N ASP A 52 -7.03 0.52 3.78
CA ASP A 52 -7.73 1.23 2.71
C ASP A 52 -6.77 2.23 2.05
N GLU A 53 -6.60 2.14 0.74
CA GLU A 53 -5.70 3.00 -0.07
C GLU A 53 -4.25 3.11 0.45
N ALA A 54 -3.74 2.09 1.12
CA ALA A 54 -2.44 2.13 1.81
C ALA A 54 -1.23 2.50 0.93
N THR A 55 -1.36 2.56 -0.39
CA THR A 55 -0.27 2.85 -1.33
C THR A 55 -0.55 4.05 -2.26
N ALA A 56 -1.65 4.78 -2.06
CA ALA A 56 -2.10 5.82 -3.00
C ALA A 56 -1.19 7.06 -3.05
N PHE A 57 -0.40 7.33 -2.00
CA PHE A 57 0.35 8.58 -1.83
C PHE A 57 1.87 8.41 -1.74
N ALA A 58 2.41 7.23 -2.00
CA ALA A 58 3.86 7.05 -1.96
C ALA A 58 4.50 7.71 -3.18
N ASP A 59 5.28 8.75 -2.93
CA ASP A 59 6.29 9.25 -3.84
C ASP A 59 7.30 8.11 -4.13
N PRO A 60 7.82 7.95 -5.35
CA PRO A 60 8.78 6.89 -5.68
C PRO A 60 9.94 6.76 -4.68
N ASP A 61 10.42 7.88 -4.14
CA ASP A 61 11.49 7.90 -3.14
C ASP A 61 11.09 7.32 -1.78
N ASN A 62 9.79 7.31 -1.45
CA ASN A 62 9.25 6.77 -0.21
C ASN A 62 8.62 5.37 -0.36
N GLU A 63 8.42 4.91 -1.59
CA GLU A 63 7.70 3.66 -1.89
C GLU A 63 8.42 2.44 -1.26
N SER A 64 9.74 2.37 -1.35
CA SER A 64 10.54 1.30 -0.77
C SER A 64 10.42 1.22 0.76
N GLY A 65 10.44 2.36 1.45
CA GLY A 65 10.26 2.43 2.90
C GLY A 65 8.86 2.01 3.35
N VAL A 66 7.83 2.43 2.61
CA VAL A 66 6.43 2.02 2.86
C VAL A 66 6.25 0.52 2.64
N GLN A 67 6.81 -0.04 1.56
CA GLN A 67 6.76 -1.48 1.27
C GLN A 67 7.47 -2.31 2.35
N ALA A 68 8.64 -1.87 2.82
CA ALA A 68 9.37 -2.55 3.89
C ALA A 68 8.61 -2.51 5.22
N ALA A 69 8.00 -1.37 5.57
CA ALA A 69 7.16 -1.23 6.75
C ALA A 69 5.92 -2.14 6.67
N PHE A 70 5.33 -2.22 5.50
CA PHE A 70 4.17 -3.07 5.21
C PHE A 70 4.49 -4.55 5.36
N SER A 71 5.58 -5.00 4.77
CA SER A 71 6.07 -6.38 4.89
C SER A 71 6.28 -6.79 6.35
N LYS A 72 6.81 -5.88 7.17
CA LYS A 72 6.97 -6.11 8.62
C LYS A 72 5.63 -6.15 9.37
N LEU A 73 4.69 -5.28 9.00
CA LEU A 73 3.35 -5.23 9.62
C LEU A 73 2.58 -6.52 9.39
N SER A 74 2.67 -7.09 8.18
CA SER A 74 1.89 -8.27 7.76
C SER A 74 2.36 -9.59 8.36
N GLN A 75 3.57 -9.65 8.92
CA GLN A 75 4.12 -10.87 9.47
C GLN A 75 3.25 -11.44 10.60
N GLY A 76 2.73 -12.67 10.41
CA GLY A 76 1.91 -13.39 11.39
C GLY A 76 0.52 -12.79 11.61
N LYS A 77 0.01 -11.97 10.68
CA LYS A 77 -1.29 -11.31 10.77
C LYS A 77 -2.14 -11.58 9.53
N THR A 78 -3.44 -11.45 9.70
CA THR A 78 -4.38 -11.39 8.58
C THR A 78 -4.48 -9.93 8.12
N VAL A 79 -4.12 -9.67 6.86
CA VAL A 79 -4.21 -8.33 6.27
C VAL A 79 -5.29 -8.34 5.19
N ILE A 80 -6.28 -7.48 5.34
CA ILE A 80 -7.31 -7.20 4.33
C ILE A 80 -6.95 -5.86 3.71
N MET A 81 -6.72 -5.85 2.39
CA MET A 81 -6.33 -4.64 1.67
C MET A 81 -7.35 -4.29 0.61
N ILE A 82 -7.81 -3.05 0.62
CA ILE A 82 -8.58 -2.47 -0.48
C ILE A 82 -7.57 -1.82 -1.42
N ALA A 83 -7.44 -2.36 -2.63
CA ALA A 83 -6.42 -1.95 -3.57
C ALA A 83 -7.02 -1.13 -4.72
N HIS A 84 -6.48 0.05 -4.94
CA HIS A 84 -6.72 0.89 -6.10
C HIS A 84 -5.63 0.77 -7.17
N ARG A 85 -4.51 0.12 -6.84
CA ARG A 85 -3.43 -0.19 -7.77
C ARG A 85 -3.26 -1.70 -7.87
N LEU A 86 -3.43 -2.24 -9.06
CA LEU A 86 -3.33 -3.69 -9.29
C LEU A 86 -1.92 -4.24 -9.03
N SER A 87 -0.88 -3.41 -9.13
CA SER A 87 0.49 -3.81 -8.74
C SER A 87 0.61 -4.30 -7.30
N THR A 88 -0.23 -3.81 -6.40
CA THR A 88 -0.19 -4.17 -4.97
C THR A 88 -0.79 -5.54 -4.67
N VAL A 89 -1.63 -6.07 -5.56
CA VAL A 89 -2.32 -7.36 -5.36
C VAL A 89 -1.61 -8.54 -6.01
N ALA A 90 -0.52 -8.33 -6.73
CA ALA A 90 0.19 -9.41 -7.42
C ALA A 90 0.73 -10.50 -6.49
N GLY A 91 1.11 -10.14 -5.26
CA GLY A 91 1.74 -11.02 -4.28
C GLY A 91 0.85 -11.41 -3.09
N VAL A 92 -0.46 -11.16 -3.14
CA VAL A 92 -1.37 -11.53 -2.03
C VAL A 92 -1.79 -13.00 -2.11
N ASP A 93 -2.14 -13.58 -0.96
CA ASP A 93 -2.56 -14.99 -0.87
C ASP A 93 -3.91 -15.24 -1.52
N GLN A 94 -4.83 -14.25 -1.44
CA GLN A 94 -6.21 -14.37 -1.94
C GLN A 94 -6.72 -13.02 -2.42
N ILE A 95 -7.40 -13.01 -3.56
CA ILE A 95 -8.07 -11.85 -4.15
C ILE A 95 -9.58 -12.11 -4.16
N TYR A 96 -10.35 -11.09 -3.85
CA TYR A 96 -11.80 -11.05 -4.00
C TYR A 96 -12.16 -9.88 -4.90
N VAL A 97 -12.85 -10.16 -6.02
CA VAL A 97 -13.42 -9.12 -6.89
C VAL A 97 -14.86 -8.89 -6.46
N ILE A 98 -15.18 -7.64 -6.19
CA ILE A 98 -16.51 -7.25 -5.72
C ILE A 98 -17.15 -6.32 -6.76
N GLU A 99 -18.32 -6.69 -7.23
CA GLU A 99 -19.17 -5.87 -8.12
C GLU A 99 -20.58 -5.83 -7.55
N ASP A 100 -21.19 -4.67 -7.53
CA ASP A 100 -22.55 -4.46 -7.00
C ASP A 100 -22.79 -5.06 -5.60
N GLY A 101 -21.75 -5.01 -4.74
CA GLY A 101 -21.81 -5.53 -3.37
C GLY A 101 -21.72 -7.05 -3.25
N GLN A 102 -21.40 -7.77 -4.33
CA GLN A 102 -21.26 -9.22 -4.35
C GLN A 102 -19.85 -9.62 -4.78
N ILE A 103 -19.35 -10.74 -4.24
CA ILE A 103 -18.10 -11.35 -4.68
C ILE A 103 -18.37 -12.08 -6.00
N THR A 104 -17.84 -11.54 -7.10
CA THR A 104 -17.99 -12.14 -8.44
C THR A 104 -16.86 -13.09 -8.77
N GLU A 105 -15.65 -12.82 -8.27
CA GLU A 105 -14.51 -13.71 -8.45
C GLU A 105 -13.70 -13.81 -7.16
N SER A 106 -13.09 -14.98 -6.94
CA SER A 106 -12.13 -15.18 -5.86
C SER A 106 -11.08 -16.21 -6.27
N GLY A 107 -9.85 -16.00 -5.81
CA GLY A 107 -8.72 -16.88 -6.11
C GLY A 107 -7.38 -16.18 -5.97
N LYS A 108 -6.31 -16.89 -6.32
CA LYS A 108 -4.97 -16.32 -6.46
C LYS A 108 -4.87 -15.52 -7.75
N SER A 109 -3.98 -14.54 -7.79
CA SER A 109 -3.76 -13.69 -8.97
C SER A 109 -3.61 -14.52 -10.26
N ARG A 110 -2.77 -15.56 -10.23
CA ARG A 110 -2.55 -16.42 -11.40
C ARG A 110 -3.83 -17.14 -11.87
N GLU A 111 -4.60 -17.68 -10.94
CA GLU A 111 -5.84 -18.40 -11.24
C GLU A 111 -6.88 -17.48 -11.90
N LEU A 112 -7.00 -16.24 -11.38
CA LEU A 112 -7.94 -15.26 -11.90
C LEU A 112 -7.52 -14.73 -13.28
N LEU A 113 -6.22 -14.60 -13.53
CA LEU A 113 -5.71 -14.25 -14.87
C LEU A 113 -6.00 -15.33 -15.90
N GLU A 114 -5.84 -16.60 -15.54
CA GLU A 114 -6.12 -17.76 -16.43
C GLU A 114 -7.62 -17.90 -16.73
N LYS A 115 -8.50 -17.49 -15.80
CA LYS A 115 -9.95 -17.50 -16.00
C LYS A 115 -10.46 -16.51 -17.06
N GLY A 116 -9.71 -15.44 -17.33
CA GLY A 116 -10.13 -14.44 -18.32
C GLY A 116 -11.36 -13.61 -17.90
N GLY A 117 -11.63 -13.50 -16.61
CA GLY A 117 -12.77 -12.77 -16.06
C GLY A 117 -12.49 -11.29 -15.81
N VAL A 118 -13.26 -10.70 -14.90
CA VAL A 118 -13.18 -9.26 -14.56
C VAL A 118 -11.77 -8.86 -14.09
N PHE A 119 -11.17 -9.65 -13.21
CA PHE A 119 -9.81 -9.39 -12.73
C PHE A 119 -8.79 -9.39 -13.89
N SER A 120 -8.92 -10.35 -14.81
CA SER A 120 -8.02 -10.45 -15.98
C SER A 120 -8.12 -9.21 -16.88
N HIS A 121 -9.33 -8.72 -17.16
CA HIS A 121 -9.55 -7.50 -17.94
C HIS A 121 -8.95 -6.27 -17.25
N MET A 122 -9.22 -6.10 -15.95
CA MET A 122 -8.62 -5.01 -15.15
C MET A 122 -7.10 -5.03 -15.19
N TRP A 123 -6.50 -6.23 -15.14
CA TRP A 123 -5.06 -6.41 -15.21
C TRP A 123 -4.47 -6.01 -16.57
N GLN A 124 -5.14 -6.40 -17.66
CA GLN A 124 -4.75 -6.03 -19.03
C GLN A 124 -4.80 -4.51 -19.24
N ASP A 125 -5.88 -3.86 -18.79
CA ASP A 125 -6.03 -2.41 -18.85
C ASP A 125 -4.94 -1.69 -18.06
N TYR A 126 -4.61 -2.20 -16.88
CA TYR A 126 -3.52 -1.69 -16.07
C TYR A 126 -2.18 -1.80 -16.79
N GLN A 127 -1.85 -2.98 -17.35
CA GLN A 127 -0.59 -3.17 -18.09
C GLN A 127 -0.48 -2.21 -19.29
N THR A 128 -1.57 -2.05 -20.04
CA THR A 128 -1.62 -1.13 -21.17
C THR A 128 -1.37 0.31 -20.72
N SER A 129 -1.96 0.73 -19.60
CA SER A 129 -1.77 2.07 -19.06
C SER A 129 -0.34 2.35 -18.59
N VAL A 130 0.33 1.35 -18.00
CA VAL A 130 1.73 1.43 -17.57
C VAL A 130 2.68 1.54 -18.76
N GLN A 131 2.47 0.72 -19.79
CA GLN A 131 3.28 0.79 -21.02
C GLN A 131 3.16 2.14 -21.73
N TRP A 132 1.97 2.74 -21.71
CA TRP A 132 1.74 4.06 -22.32
C TRP A 132 2.48 5.19 -21.59
N LYS A 133 2.59 5.12 -20.27
CA LYS A 133 3.35 6.09 -19.46
C LYS A 133 4.84 6.00 -19.75
N VAL A 134 5.39 4.79 -19.78
CA VAL A 134 6.81 4.56 -20.07
C VAL A 134 7.17 5.04 -21.48
N ALA A 135 6.31 4.82 -22.48
CA ALA A 135 6.55 5.27 -23.85
C ALA A 135 6.53 6.80 -24.01
N LYS A 136 5.84 7.54 -23.12
CA LYS A 136 5.83 9.01 -23.13
C LYS A 136 7.00 9.65 -22.40
N GLU A 137 7.63 8.96 -21.46
CA GLU A 137 8.79 9.46 -20.70
C GLU A 137 10.11 9.29 -21.49
N VAL A 138 10.11 8.53 -22.58
CA VAL A 138 11.28 8.26 -23.44
C VAL A 138 11.34 9.19 -24.66
N GLN A 139 10.38 10.11 -24.85
CA GLN A 139 10.38 11.16 -25.88
C GLN A 139 10.68 12.52 -25.25
#